data_8ac3d5f9e9980bc13b86badffa33bc67
#
_entry.id   8ac3d5f9e9980bc13b86badffa33bc67
#
_cell.length_a   1.000
_cell.length_b   1.000
_cell.length_c   1.000
_cell.angle_alpha   90.00
_cell.angle_beta   90.00
_cell.angle_gamma   90.00
#
_symmetry.space_group_name_H-M   'P 1'
#
loop_
_entity.id
_entity.type
_entity.pdbx_description
1 polymer ?
#
loop_
_entity_poly.entity_id
_entity_poly.type
_entity_poly.pdbx_seq_one_letter_code
_entity_poly.pdbx_strand_id
1 'polypeptide(L)'
;MFDVFFYEAFAEETETLKKYLPSGIKAGFSWETIQEKKDSKPAARIISIRTQSRIPPEWGNQLAAILTRSTGYDHLLRYQAQIRKPISLGYLPLYCNRAVAEQAMLLWMALLRKLPQQISQFTDFNRDGLTGLECENKILLVVGVGNIGSQVVKIGQGLGMKVLGVDLLKKYDFVDYFSIEEALPQADIIVCAMNLTKVNPAYFNYQRLKQAKRGVVFINIARGEFSPAVDLLKLLEEGQLAALGMDVYNRESELAAGFRSGPDRP
;
A
#
# COMPACT_ATOMS: atom_id res chain seq x y z
N MET A 1 -9.53 33.61 2.00
CA MET A 1 -8.69 32.67 1.23
C MET A 1 -7.92 31.86 2.24
N PHE A 2 -7.77 30.55 2.06
CA PHE A 2 -6.94 29.70 2.92
C PHE A 2 -5.47 29.82 2.54
N ASP A 3 -4.57 29.68 3.52
CA ASP A 3 -3.13 29.58 3.27
C ASP A 3 -2.77 28.17 2.81
N VAL A 4 -3.43 27.15 3.41
CA VAL A 4 -3.32 25.74 3.04
C VAL A 4 -4.69 25.08 3.04
N PHE A 5 -4.92 24.14 2.10
CA PHE A 5 -6.15 23.36 2.07
C PHE A 5 -5.83 21.86 2.06
N PHE A 6 -6.47 21.12 2.96
CA PHE A 6 -6.30 19.68 3.14
C PHE A 6 -7.48 18.93 2.52
N TYR A 7 -7.24 18.23 1.41
CA TYR A 7 -8.16 17.26 0.83
C TYR A 7 -7.92 15.88 1.44
N GLU A 8 -8.89 14.98 1.39
CA GLU A 8 -8.82 13.63 1.98
C GLU A 8 -8.42 13.68 3.47
N ALA A 9 -8.87 14.71 4.19
CA ALA A 9 -8.61 14.87 5.62
C ALA A 9 -9.77 14.24 6.41
N PHE A 10 -9.57 13.01 6.86
CA PHE A 10 -10.54 12.28 7.68
C PHE A 10 -10.74 12.96 9.03
N ALA A 11 -11.83 12.65 9.73
CA ALA A 11 -12.23 13.36 10.95
C ALA A 11 -11.12 13.39 12.01
N GLU A 12 -10.57 12.23 12.35
CA GLU A 12 -9.48 12.07 13.33
C GLU A 12 -8.18 12.77 12.90
N GLU A 13 -7.88 12.78 11.60
CA GLU A 13 -6.72 13.49 11.05
C GLU A 13 -6.92 15.00 11.11
N THR A 14 -8.13 15.47 10.80
CA THR A 14 -8.50 16.89 10.86
C THR A 14 -8.33 17.48 12.26
N GLU A 15 -8.77 16.77 13.29
CA GLU A 15 -8.59 17.20 14.69
C GLU A 15 -7.11 17.31 15.06
N THR A 16 -6.32 16.31 14.66
CA THR A 16 -4.89 16.29 14.90
C THR A 16 -4.19 17.44 14.15
N LEU A 17 -4.50 17.65 12.88
CA LEU A 17 -3.92 18.74 12.09
C LEU A 17 -4.25 20.11 12.70
N LYS A 18 -5.49 20.36 13.10
CA LYS A 18 -5.89 21.60 13.76
C LYS A 18 -5.09 21.88 15.03
N LYS A 19 -4.82 20.84 15.82
CA LYS A 19 -4.06 20.94 17.08
C LYS A 19 -2.60 21.38 16.85
N TYR A 20 -1.99 20.95 15.74
CA TYR A 20 -0.57 21.18 15.46
C TYR A 20 -0.32 22.25 14.39
N LEU A 21 -1.36 22.86 13.82
CA LEU A 21 -1.18 23.99 12.92
C LEU A 21 -0.57 25.19 13.66
N PRO A 22 0.45 25.84 13.08
CA PRO A 22 1.00 27.06 13.65
C PRO A 22 -0.07 28.15 13.76
N SER A 23 0.04 28.97 14.81
CA SER A 23 -0.82 30.14 14.99
C SER A 23 -0.70 31.09 13.79
N GLY A 24 -1.84 31.56 13.28
CA GLY A 24 -1.88 32.47 12.12
C GLY A 24 -2.05 31.79 10.75
N ILE A 25 -1.91 30.47 10.65
CA ILE A 25 -2.19 29.73 9.41
C ILE A 25 -3.69 29.47 9.29
N LYS A 26 -4.31 29.98 8.22
CA LYS A 26 -5.72 29.70 7.88
C LYS A 26 -5.80 28.43 7.05
N ALA A 27 -6.21 27.33 7.67
CA ALA A 27 -6.36 26.04 7.01
C ALA A 27 -7.82 25.73 6.70
N GLY A 28 -8.07 25.14 5.51
CA GLY A 28 -9.35 24.52 5.16
C GLY A 28 -9.20 23.00 5.07
N PHE A 29 -10.31 22.28 5.28
CA PHE A 29 -10.32 20.81 5.32
C PHE A 29 -11.52 20.27 4.54
N SER A 30 -11.30 19.16 3.82
CA SER A 30 -12.36 18.35 3.22
C SER A 30 -11.97 16.87 3.35
N TRP A 31 -12.92 16.01 3.70
CA TRP A 31 -12.74 14.55 3.66
C TRP A 31 -12.74 14.01 2.24
N GLU A 32 -13.27 14.80 1.29
CA GLU A 32 -13.38 14.43 -0.11
C GLU A 32 -12.02 14.56 -0.83
N THR A 33 -11.86 13.76 -1.86
CA THR A 33 -10.82 13.98 -2.87
C THR A 33 -11.13 15.25 -3.70
N ILE A 34 -10.15 15.74 -4.45
CA ILE A 34 -10.32 16.90 -5.34
C ILE A 34 -11.45 16.67 -6.36
N GLN A 35 -11.51 15.47 -6.95
CA GLN A 35 -12.52 15.13 -7.97
C GLN A 35 -13.92 14.95 -7.40
N GLU A 36 -14.05 14.49 -6.16
CA GLU A 36 -15.35 14.39 -5.47
C GLU A 36 -15.89 15.76 -5.09
N LYS A 37 -15.02 16.62 -4.59
CA LYS A 37 -15.37 17.99 -4.20
C LYS A 37 -15.70 18.89 -5.41
N LYS A 38 -15.22 18.55 -6.61
CA LYS A 38 -15.48 19.25 -7.88
C LYS A 38 -15.08 20.73 -7.88
N ASP A 39 -14.03 21.09 -7.15
CA ASP A 39 -13.52 22.44 -7.13
C ASP A 39 -12.98 22.83 -8.53
N SER A 40 -13.43 23.95 -9.10
CA SER A 40 -12.98 24.44 -10.40
C SER A 40 -11.59 25.07 -10.36
N LYS A 41 -11.10 25.43 -9.17
CA LYS A 41 -9.77 26.01 -8.91
C LYS A 41 -9.28 25.54 -7.53
N PRO A 42 -7.97 25.57 -7.27
CA PRO A 42 -7.46 25.17 -5.97
C PRO A 42 -7.98 26.09 -4.86
N ALA A 43 -8.41 25.51 -3.76
CA ALA A 43 -8.95 26.25 -2.60
C ALA A 43 -7.89 27.09 -1.87
N ALA A 44 -6.61 26.77 -2.07
CA ALA A 44 -5.45 27.52 -1.58
C ALA A 44 -4.27 27.34 -2.54
N ARG A 45 -3.25 28.23 -2.43
CA ARG A 45 -2.00 28.09 -3.19
C ARG A 45 -1.13 26.92 -2.74
N ILE A 46 -1.31 26.45 -1.52
CA ILE A 46 -0.71 25.24 -0.97
C ILE A 46 -1.82 24.26 -0.71
N ILE A 47 -1.74 23.07 -1.29
CA ILE A 47 -2.69 22.01 -1.03
C ILE A 47 -1.98 20.80 -0.39
N SER A 48 -2.70 20.11 0.48
CA SER A 48 -2.26 18.84 1.03
C SER A 48 -3.27 17.75 0.66
N ILE A 49 -2.77 16.65 0.12
CA ILE A 49 -3.56 15.53 -0.36
C ILE A 49 -3.07 14.20 0.26
N ARG A 50 -3.79 13.12 0.00
CA ARG A 50 -3.30 11.75 0.14
C ARG A 50 -3.08 11.15 -1.27
N THR A 51 -3.32 9.87 -1.44
CA THR A 51 -2.93 9.14 -2.66
C THR A 51 -4.03 9.09 -3.73
N GLN A 52 -5.29 9.40 -3.40
CA GLN A 52 -6.41 9.22 -4.31
C GLN A 52 -6.85 10.50 -5.04
N SER A 53 -6.48 11.67 -4.55
CA SER A 53 -6.78 12.93 -5.23
C SER A 53 -6.05 13.04 -6.57
N ARG A 54 -6.82 13.40 -7.60
CA ARG A 54 -6.31 13.71 -8.95
C ARG A 54 -6.31 15.22 -9.13
N ILE A 55 -5.13 15.81 -9.20
CA ILE A 55 -4.98 17.25 -9.32
C ILE A 55 -5.14 17.63 -10.80
N PRO A 56 -6.05 18.56 -11.16
CA PRO A 56 -6.20 19.03 -12.54
C PRO A 56 -4.91 19.72 -13.04
N PRO A 57 -4.39 19.38 -14.23
CA PRO A 57 -3.15 19.99 -14.76
C PRO A 57 -3.23 21.53 -14.87
N GLU A 58 -4.41 22.08 -15.13
CA GLU A 58 -4.68 23.52 -15.20
C GLU A 58 -4.45 24.27 -13.88
N TRP A 59 -4.42 23.58 -12.75
CA TRP A 59 -4.08 24.17 -11.46
C TRP A 59 -2.57 24.48 -11.32
N GLY A 60 -1.72 23.95 -12.20
CA GLY A 60 -0.26 24.07 -12.11
C GLY A 60 0.25 25.50 -12.00
N ASN A 61 -0.40 26.46 -12.68
CA ASN A 61 -0.03 27.88 -12.60
C ASN A 61 -0.50 28.58 -11.31
N GLN A 62 -1.47 27.99 -10.61
CA GLN A 62 -2.10 28.58 -9.42
C GLN A 62 -1.51 28.04 -8.13
N LEU A 63 -0.90 26.83 -8.18
CA LEU A 63 -0.29 26.17 -7.03
C LEU A 63 1.16 26.66 -6.82
N ALA A 64 1.52 26.83 -5.56
CA ALA A 64 2.89 27.09 -5.12
C ALA A 64 3.55 25.80 -4.59
N ALA A 65 2.78 24.97 -3.87
CA ALA A 65 3.27 23.73 -3.32
C ALA A 65 2.15 22.68 -3.21
N ILE A 66 2.56 21.41 -3.26
CA ILE A 66 1.71 20.23 -2.97
C ILE A 66 2.41 19.37 -1.94
N LEU A 67 1.70 19.06 -0.86
CA LEU A 67 2.16 18.17 0.20
C LEU A 67 1.34 16.88 0.14
N THR A 68 1.97 15.71 0.07
CA THR A 68 1.24 14.46 0.26
C THR A 68 1.46 13.92 1.67
N ARG A 69 0.36 13.56 2.35
CA ARG A 69 0.38 12.92 3.66
C ARG A 69 0.52 11.40 3.49
N SER A 70 1.53 11.01 2.71
CA SER A 70 1.89 9.62 2.43
C SER A 70 3.40 9.46 2.28
N THR A 71 3.90 8.24 2.46
CA THR A 71 5.29 7.89 2.19
C THR A 71 5.55 7.75 0.68
N GLY A 72 4.60 7.16 -0.05
CA GLY A 72 4.65 7.08 -1.52
C GLY A 72 4.27 8.41 -2.16
N TYR A 73 5.05 8.88 -3.12
CA TYR A 73 4.89 10.17 -3.79
C TYR A 73 4.86 10.08 -5.34
N ASP A 74 4.72 8.88 -5.88
CA ASP A 74 4.67 8.62 -7.32
C ASP A 74 3.57 9.42 -8.05
N HIS A 75 2.41 9.63 -7.40
CA HIS A 75 1.33 10.46 -7.93
C HIS A 75 1.72 11.94 -8.07
N LEU A 76 2.56 12.48 -7.17
CA LEU A 76 3.09 13.85 -7.30
C LEU A 76 4.05 13.97 -8.48
N LEU A 77 4.91 12.98 -8.70
CA LEU A 77 5.82 12.96 -9.85
C LEU A 77 5.04 12.84 -11.18
N ARG A 78 3.97 12.04 -11.21
CA ARG A 78 3.07 11.97 -12.37
C ARG A 78 2.43 13.31 -12.66
N TYR A 79 1.95 14.02 -11.64
CA TYR A 79 1.38 15.36 -11.79
C TYR A 79 2.43 16.36 -12.29
N GLN A 80 3.62 16.40 -11.68
CA GLN A 80 4.71 17.29 -12.07
C GLN A 80 5.11 17.12 -13.55
N ALA A 81 5.02 15.89 -14.08
CA ALA A 81 5.29 15.62 -15.49
C ALA A 81 4.22 16.17 -16.47
N GLN A 82 3.03 16.51 -15.97
CA GLN A 82 1.92 17.05 -16.77
C GLN A 82 1.88 18.57 -16.83
N ILE A 83 2.63 19.23 -15.96
CA ILE A 83 2.63 20.71 -15.86
C ILE A 83 3.97 21.30 -16.33
N ARG A 84 3.92 22.52 -16.88
CA ARG A 84 5.12 23.20 -17.39
C ARG A 84 5.98 23.85 -16.32
N LYS A 85 5.34 24.38 -15.27
CA LYS A 85 6.00 25.10 -14.18
C LYS A 85 6.34 24.13 -13.05
N PRO A 86 7.60 24.04 -12.59
CA PRO A 86 7.94 23.26 -11.41
C PRO A 86 7.24 23.83 -10.17
N ILE A 87 6.69 22.93 -9.34
CA ILE A 87 6.02 23.24 -8.07
C ILE A 87 6.80 22.56 -6.95
N SER A 88 6.85 23.18 -5.77
CA SER A 88 7.43 22.53 -4.58
C SER A 88 6.60 21.33 -4.17
N LEU A 89 7.23 20.16 -4.05
CA LEU A 89 6.59 18.90 -3.67
C LEU A 89 7.13 18.43 -2.34
N GLY A 90 6.24 18.05 -1.42
CA GLY A 90 6.58 17.50 -0.12
C GLY A 90 5.88 16.17 0.14
N TYR A 91 6.53 15.27 0.90
CA TYR A 91 5.99 13.98 1.30
C TYR A 91 6.50 13.60 2.71
N LEU A 92 6.00 12.49 3.29
CA LEU A 92 6.33 12.04 4.64
C LEU A 92 7.16 10.74 4.60
N PRO A 93 8.49 10.80 4.47
CA PRO A 93 9.35 9.63 4.21
C PRO A 93 9.37 8.60 5.35
N LEU A 94 9.10 9.02 6.59
CA LEU A 94 9.20 8.16 7.78
C LEU A 94 7.86 7.91 8.47
N TYR A 95 6.79 8.43 7.90
CA TYR A 95 5.47 8.52 8.55
C TYR A 95 4.90 7.16 8.97
N CYS A 96 4.67 6.23 8.12
CA CYS A 96 3.88 5.02 8.43
C CYS A 96 4.69 3.72 8.39
N ASN A 97 6.02 3.79 8.49
CA ASN A 97 6.88 2.64 8.22
C ASN A 97 6.53 1.41 9.06
N ARG A 98 6.35 1.60 10.37
CA ARG A 98 6.00 0.52 11.29
C ARG A 98 4.55 0.09 11.13
N ALA A 99 3.61 1.01 10.99
CA ALA A 99 2.19 0.71 10.85
C ALA A 99 1.90 -0.14 9.61
N VAL A 100 2.50 0.21 8.46
CA VAL A 100 2.33 -0.57 7.22
C VAL A 100 3.01 -1.94 7.32
N ALA A 101 4.13 -2.05 8.01
CA ALA A 101 4.75 -3.36 8.27
C ALA A 101 3.90 -4.24 9.19
N GLU A 102 3.23 -3.66 10.18
CA GLU A 102 2.26 -4.36 11.04
C GLU A 102 1.01 -4.77 10.25
N GLN A 103 0.54 -3.96 9.30
CA GLN A 103 -0.53 -4.35 8.38
C GLN A 103 -0.12 -5.56 7.54
N ALA A 104 1.11 -5.62 7.02
CA ALA A 104 1.59 -6.81 6.33
C ALA A 104 1.55 -8.04 7.25
N MET A 105 2.03 -7.89 8.50
CA MET A 105 1.99 -8.96 9.50
C MET A 105 0.56 -9.41 9.78
N LEU A 106 -0.37 -8.48 9.99
CA LEU A 106 -1.78 -8.80 10.20
C LEU A 106 -2.33 -9.64 9.05
N LEU A 107 -2.05 -9.25 7.81
CA LEU A 107 -2.54 -9.96 6.63
C LEU A 107 -2.01 -11.40 6.57
N TRP A 108 -0.69 -11.63 6.69
CA TRP A 108 -0.20 -13.01 6.63
C TRP A 108 -0.62 -13.85 7.85
N MET A 109 -0.69 -13.24 9.04
CA MET A 109 -1.18 -13.95 10.24
C MET A 109 -2.64 -14.34 10.09
N ALA A 110 -3.49 -13.44 9.61
CA ALA A 110 -4.90 -13.74 9.37
C ALA A 110 -5.09 -14.90 8.38
N LEU A 111 -4.27 -14.94 7.32
CA LEU A 111 -4.31 -16.00 6.32
C LEU A 111 -3.76 -17.32 6.82
N LEU A 112 -2.59 -17.32 7.48
CA LEU A 112 -2.01 -18.54 8.07
C LEU A 112 -2.90 -19.13 9.15
N ARG A 113 -3.56 -18.30 9.95
CA ARG A 113 -4.47 -18.72 11.02
C ARG A 113 -5.91 -18.94 10.54
N LYS A 114 -6.18 -18.76 9.22
CA LYS A 114 -7.50 -18.92 8.60
C LYS A 114 -8.59 -18.07 9.27
N LEU A 115 -8.23 -16.85 9.69
CA LEU A 115 -9.15 -15.97 10.41
C LEU A 115 -10.45 -15.68 9.63
N PRO A 116 -10.44 -15.42 8.30
CA PRO A 116 -11.68 -15.23 7.55
C PRO A 116 -12.63 -16.45 7.61
N GLN A 117 -12.09 -17.66 7.50
CA GLN A 117 -12.87 -18.89 7.61
C GLN A 117 -13.43 -19.07 9.02
N GLN A 118 -12.62 -18.78 10.06
CA GLN A 118 -13.08 -18.86 11.45
C GLN A 118 -14.27 -17.93 11.69
N ILE A 119 -14.21 -16.69 11.18
CA ILE A 119 -15.30 -15.72 11.31
C ILE A 119 -16.54 -16.21 10.57
N SER A 120 -16.39 -16.69 9.33
CA SER A 120 -17.51 -17.19 8.52
C SER A 120 -18.17 -18.43 9.13
N GLN A 121 -17.37 -19.37 9.66
CA GLN A 121 -17.88 -20.63 10.21
C GLN A 121 -18.37 -20.52 11.67
N PHE A 122 -18.15 -19.35 12.30
CA PHE A 122 -18.57 -19.12 13.69
C PHE A 122 -20.10 -19.18 13.87
N THR A 123 -20.85 -18.74 12.86
CA THR A 123 -22.33 -18.75 12.90
C THR A 123 -22.90 -20.16 13.06
N ASP A 124 -22.27 -21.14 12.42
CA ASP A 124 -22.69 -22.55 12.43
C ASP A 124 -21.88 -23.41 13.41
N PHE A 125 -20.93 -22.77 14.12
CA PHE A 125 -19.98 -23.42 15.02
C PHE A 125 -19.23 -24.59 14.34
N ASN A 126 -19.02 -24.49 13.01
CA ASN A 126 -18.28 -25.48 12.26
C ASN A 126 -16.77 -25.31 12.50
N ARG A 127 -16.07 -26.38 12.81
CA ARG A 127 -14.63 -26.39 13.14
C ARG A 127 -13.78 -27.07 12.07
N ASP A 128 -14.39 -27.63 11.02
CA ASP A 128 -13.68 -28.37 10.00
C ASP A 128 -12.81 -27.43 9.13
N GLY A 129 -11.62 -27.91 8.81
CA GLY A 129 -10.70 -27.17 7.93
C GLY A 129 -10.03 -25.93 8.57
N LEU A 130 -10.22 -25.65 9.87
CA LEU A 130 -9.68 -24.47 10.54
C LEU A 130 -8.25 -24.62 11.06
N THR A 131 -7.61 -25.78 10.87
CA THR A 131 -6.20 -25.96 11.25
C THR A 131 -5.33 -24.95 10.51
N GLY A 132 -4.70 -24.06 11.25
CA GLY A 132 -3.80 -23.03 10.74
C GLY A 132 -2.34 -23.48 10.70
N LEU A 133 -1.49 -22.57 10.21
CA LEU A 133 -0.04 -22.75 10.15
C LEU A 133 0.65 -21.76 11.10
N GLU A 134 1.81 -22.11 11.62
CA GLU A 134 2.67 -21.26 12.43
C GLU A 134 3.64 -20.48 11.54
N CYS A 135 4.12 -19.32 12.02
CA CYS A 135 5.15 -18.53 11.34
C CYS A 135 6.56 -19.07 11.56
N GLU A 136 6.79 -19.71 12.70
CA GLU A 136 8.11 -20.20 13.09
C GLU A 136 8.71 -21.09 11.99
N ASN A 137 9.99 -20.88 11.68
CA ASN A 137 10.74 -21.59 10.64
C ASN A 137 10.24 -21.42 9.18
N LYS A 138 9.18 -20.63 8.94
CA LYS A 138 8.78 -20.29 7.57
C LYS A 138 9.72 -19.28 6.93
N ILE A 139 9.83 -19.34 5.62
CA ILE A 139 10.62 -18.41 4.83
C ILE A 139 9.75 -17.22 4.41
N LEU A 140 10.10 -16.04 4.91
CA LEU A 140 9.49 -14.76 4.55
C LEU A 140 10.40 -14.05 3.54
N LEU A 141 9.91 -13.84 2.33
CA LEU A 141 10.58 -13.04 1.30
C LEU A 141 10.03 -11.61 1.32
N VAL A 142 10.88 -10.63 1.57
CA VAL A 142 10.53 -9.20 1.51
C VAL A 142 11.17 -8.60 0.26
N VAL A 143 10.33 -8.16 -0.69
CA VAL A 143 10.77 -7.51 -1.93
C VAL A 143 10.54 -6.01 -1.82
N GLY A 144 11.64 -5.26 -1.82
CA GLY A 144 11.67 -3.84 -1.46
C GLY A 144 12.03 -3.65 0.02
N VAL A 145 13.33 -3.69 0.34
CA VAL A 145 13.84 -3.53 1.72
C VAL A 145 14.23 -2.07 1.98
N GLY A 146 13.27 -1.17 1.76
CA GLY A 146 13.35 0.24 2.14
C GLY A 146 12.96 0.47 3.60
N ASN A 147 12.43 1.67 3.89
CA ASN A 147 12.02 2.04 5.26
C ASN A 147 10.91 1.13 5.81
N ILE A 148 9.92 0.77 4.99
CA ILE A 148 8.81 -0.13 5.38
C ILE A 148 9.32 -1.57 5.38
N GLY A 149 9.93 -2.04 4.29
CA GLY A 149 10.38 -3.44 4.17
C GLY A 149 11.37 -3.85 5.25
N SER A 150 12.24 -2.93 5.71
CA SER A 150 13.14 -3.21 6.85
C SER A 150 12.39 -3.46 8.17
N GLN A 151 11.22 -2.83 8.37
CA GLN A 151 10.35 -3.12 9.53
C GLN A 151 9.64 -4.47 9.36
N VAL A 152 9.23 -4.83 8.13
CA VAL A 152 8.69 -6.17 7.84
C VAL A 152 9.72 -7.25 8.16
N VAL A 153 10.99 -7.06 7.75
CA VAL A 153 12.10 -7.98 8.10
C VAL A 153 12.22 -8.16 9.60
N LYS A 154 12.27 -7.07 10.37
CA LYS A 154 12.39 -7.13 11.84
C LYS A 154 11.21 -7.86 12.49
N ILE A 155 9.99 -7.65 12.00
CA ILE A 155 8.81 -8.36 12.50
C ILE A 155 8.92 -9.86 12.20
N GLY A 156 9.28 -10.24 10.96
CA GLY A 156 9.46 -11.64 10.58
C GLY A 156 10.53 -12.35 11.41
N GLN A 157 11.68 -11.70 11.61
CA GLN A 157 12.73 -12.23 12.50
C GLN A 157 12.24 -12.40 13.94
N GLY A 158 11.48 -11.43 14.47
CA GLY A 158 10.86 -11.51 15.80
C GLY A 158 9.83 -12.64 15.97
N LEU A 159 9.25 -13.12 14.86
CA LEU A 159 8.34 -14.26 14.83
C LEU A 159 9.05 -15.60 14.55
N GLY A 160 10.37 -15.65 14.60
CA GLY A 160 11.15 -16.88 14.38
C GLY A 160 11.18 -17.33 12.90
N MET A 161 10.90 -16.43 11.96
CA MET A 161 10.95 -16.73 10.53
C MET A 161 12.38 -16.57 9.98
N LYS A 162 12.72 -17.36 8.94
CA LYS A 162 13.88 -17.09 8.11
C LYS A 162 13.49 -16.01 7.09
N VAL A 163 14.16 -14.86 7.14
CA VAL A 163 13.80 -13.72 6.30
C VAL A 163 14.82 -13.50 5.19
N LEU A 164 14.36 -13.46 3.94
CA LEU A 164 15.15 -13.17 2.75
C LEU A 164 14.75 -11.78 2.22
N GLY A 165 15.71 -10.91 1.96
CA GLY A 165 15.52 -9.60 1.40
C GLY A 165 15.86 -9.54 -0.10
N VAL A 166 15.05 -8.84 -0.88
CA VAL A 166 15.37 -8.49 -2.27
C VAL A 166 15.23 -6.99 -2.44
N ASP A 167 16.31 -6.31 -2.80
CA ASP A 167 16.34 -4.88 -3.11
C ASP A 167 17.47 -4.57 -4.07
N LEU A 168 17.39 -3.43 -4.75
CA LEU A 168 18.48 -2.89 -5.58
C LEU A 168 19.67 -2.42 -4.73
N LEU A 169 19.40 -1.99 -3.49
CA LEU A 169 20.38 -1.49 -2.54
C LEU A 169 20.41 -2.36 -1.28
N LYS A 170 21.57 -2.89 -0.94
CA LYS A 170 21.79 -3.62 0.32
C LYS A 170 22.04 -2.63 1.46
N LYS A 171 20.97 -1.99 1.94
CA LYS A 171 21.05 -0.86 2.88
C LYS A 171 21.25 -1.26 4.34
N TYR A 172 20.83 -2.46 4.74
CA TYR A 172 20.77 -2.87 6.14
C TYR A 172 21.55 -4.15 6.38
N ASP A 173 22.51 -4.12 7.30
CA ASP A 173 23.41 -5.24 7.62
C ASP A 173 22.69 -6.42 8.31
N PHE A 174 21.52 -6.19 8.89
CA PHE A 174 20.70 -7.22 9.54
C PHE A 174 19.79 -7.99 8.57
N VAL A 175 19.93 -7.77 7.26
CA VAL A 175 19.12 -8.39 6.21
C VAL A 175 20.00 -9.27 5.31
N ASP A 176 19.62 -10.53 5.16
CA ASP A 176 20.22 -11.43 4.19
C ASP A 176 19.62 -11.15 2.81
N TYR A 177 20.42 -10.55 1.91
CA TYR A 177 20.00 -10.17 0.57
C TYR A 177 20.29 -11.23 -0.48
N PHE A 178 19.30 -11.50 -1.32
CA PHE A 178 19.35 -12.45 -2.42
C PHE A 178 18.88 -11.81 -3.73
N SER A 179 19.11 -12.47 -4.85
CA SER A 179 18.40 -12.19 -6.08
C SER A 179 16.95 -12.70 -5.98
N ILE A 180 16.06 -12.17 -6.80
CA ILE A 180 14.65 -12.62 -6.80
C ILE A 180 14.56 -14.08 -7.28
N GLU A 181 15.41 -14.47 -8.23
CA GLU A 181 15.49 -15.81 -8.79
C GLU A 181 15.90 -16.85 -7.74
N GLU A 182 16.78 -16.49 -6.81
CA GLU A 182 17.23 -17.37 -5.72
C GLU A 182 16.20 -17.46 -4.58
N ALA A 183 15.56 -16.32 -4.24
CA ALA A 183 14.69 -16.22 -3.07
C ALA A 183 13.25 -16.72 -3.35
N LEU A 184 12.72 -16.42 -4.52
CA LEU A 184 11.31 -16.66 -4.85
C LEU A 184 10.89 -18.14 -4.73
N PRO A 185 11.69 -19.14 -5.22
CA PRO A 185 11.31 -20.56 -5.11
C PRO A 185 11.32 -21.11 -3.68
N GLN A 186 11.94 -20.40 -2.74
CA GLN A 186 12.06 -20.82 -1.34
C GLN A 186 10.92 -20.26 -0.45
N ALA A 187 10.28 -19.16 -0.88
CA ALA A 187 9.38 -18.38 -0.06
C ALA A 187 8.08 -19.12 0.30
N ASP A 188 7.74 -19.16 1.57
CA ASP A 188 6.42 -19.53 2.06
C ASP A 188 5.47 -18.33 2.05
N ILE A 189 6.00 -17.14 2.29
CA ILE A 189 5.28 -15.86 2.26
C ILE A 189 6.10 -14.85 1.49
N ILE A 190 5.47 -14.10 0.59
CA ILE A 190 6.06 -13.00 -0.16
C ILE A 190 5.38 -11.70 0.26
N VAL A 191 6.15 -10.70 0.64
CA VAL A 191 5.67 -9.34 0.92
C VAL A 191 6.26 -8.37 -0.10
N CYS A 192 5.39 -7.71 -0.88
CA CYS A 192 5.75 -6.61 -1.77
C CYS A 192 5.71 -5.29 -0.99
N ALA A 193 6.88 -4.65 -0.83
CA ALA A 193 7.08 -3.35 -0.18
C ALA A 193 7.90 -2.38 -1.04
N MET A 194 7.86 -2.55 -2.37
CA MET A 194 8.63 -1.77 -3.35
C MET A 194 8.02 -0.37 -3.60
N ASN A 195 8.85 0.54 -4.08
CA ASN A 195 8.38 1.79 -4.67
C ASN A 195 8.00 1.59 -6.14
N LEU A 196 6.82 2.12 -6.55
CA LEU A 196 6.39 2.08 -7.94
C LEU A 196 7.21 3.06 -8.79
N THR A 197 7.71 2.56 -9.90
CA THR A 197 8.47 3.31 -10.91
C THR A 197 7.88 3.06 -12.31
N LYS A 198 8.41 3.71 -13.33
CA LYS A 198 7.97 3.50 -14.72
C LYS A 198 8.32 2.12 -15.27
N VAL A 199 9.28 1.41 -14.64
CA VAL A 199 9.85 0.17 -15.18
C VAL A 199 9.43 -1.10 -14.43
N ASN A 200 8.70 -0.98 -13.32
CA ASN A 200 8.34 -2.13 -12.49
C ASN A 200 6.82 -2.39 -12.30
N PRO A 201 5.90 -1.84 -13.10
CA PRO A 201 4.52 -2.34 -13.08
C PRO A 201 4.46 -3.82 -13.43
N ALA A 202 3.47 -4.52 -12.89
CA ALA A 202 3.29 -5.97 -13.07
C ALA A 202 4.55 -6.80 -12.71
N TYR A 203 5.34 -6.33 -11.74
CA TYR A 203 6.54 -7.06 -11.30
C TYR A 203 6.19 -8.46 -10.81
N PHE A 204 5.08 -8.64 -10.09
CA PHE A 204 4.53 -9.91 -9.65
C PHE A 204 3.40 -10.36 -10.60
N ASN A 205 3.73 -10.54 -11.88
CA ASN A 205 2.82 -11.12 -12.87
C ASN A 205 2.72 -12.65 -12.73
N TYR A 206 1.85 -13.26 -13.53
CA TYR A 206 1.63 -14.70 -13.57
C TYR A 206 2.94 -15.48 -13.73
N GLN A 207 3.79 -15.12 -14.70
CA GLN A 207 5.02 -15.86 -15.01
C GLN A 207 6.02 -15.86 -13.84
N ARG A 208 6.16 -14.73 -13.17
CA ARG A 208 7.04 -14.63 -12.01
C ARG A 208 6.52 -15.39 -10.81
N LEU A 209 5.27 -15.19 -10.44
CA LEU A 209 4.67 -15.91 -9.30
C LEU A 209 4.54 -17.41 -9.54
N LYS A 210 4.47 -17.86 -10.79
CA LYS A 210 4.52 -19.29 -11.14
C LYS A 210 5.85 -19.97 -10.77
N GLN A 211 6.93 -19.20 -10.63
CA GLN A 211 8.24 -19.69 -10.20
C GLN A 211 8.37 -19.81 -8.67
N ALA A 212 7.42 -19.26 -7.93
CA ALA A 212 7.42 -19.37 -6.48
C ALA A 212 7.06 -20.78 -6.02
N LYS A 213 7.32 -21.08 -4.75
CA LYS A 213 6.87 -22.32 -4.12
C LYS A 213 5.35 -22.48 -4.27
N ARG A 214 4.89 -23.66 -4.64
CA ARG A 214 3.45 -23.95 -4.72
C ARG A 214 2.80 -23.77 -3.34
N GLY A 215 1.66 -23.08 -3.29
CA GLY A 215 0.98 -22.79 -2.05
C GLY A 215 1.56 -21.59 -1.28
N VAL A 216 2.36 -20.75 -1.94
CA VAL A 216 2.89 -19.52 -1.34
C VAL A 216 1.77 -18.52 -1.00
N VAL A 217 1.93 -17.79 0.08
CA VAL A 217 1.05 -16.65 0.45
C VAL A 217 1.66 -15.37 -0.10
N PHE A 218 0.87 -14.58 -0.83
CA PHE A 218 1.32 -13.31 -1.39
C PHE A 218 0.65 -12.13 -0.71
N ILE A 219 1.45 -11.17 -0.24
CA ILE A 219 1.01 -9.95 0.46
C ILE A 219 1.49 -8.72 -0.33
N ASN A 220 0.57 -7.82 -0.64
CA ASN A 220 0.91 -6.54 -1.28
C ASN A 220 0.46 -5.36 -0.43
N ILE A 221 1.45 -4.66 0.15
CA ILE A 221 1.27 -3.42 0.95
C ILE A 221 1.84 -2.18 0.24
N ALA A 222 2.20 -2.31 -1.03
CA ALA A 222 2.91 -1.27 -1.77
C ALA A 222 2.00 -0.49 -2.71
N ARG A 223 1.75 -1.04 -3.92
CA ARG A 223 0.86 -0.49 -4.96
C ARG A 223 0.19 -1.63 -5.70
N GLY A 224 -1.08 -1.44 -6.07
CA GLY A 224 -1.85 -2.45 -6.81
C GLY A 224 -1.27 -2.78 -8.19
N GLU A 225 -0.60 -1.83 -8.82
CA GLU A 225 0.05 -1.98 -10.13
C GLU A 225 1.17 -3.03 -10.16
N PHE A 226 1.71 -3.45 -9.01
CA PHE A 226 2.70 -4.54 -8.96
C PHE A 226 2.15 -5.91 -9.30
N SER A 227 0.87 -6.14 -9.07
CA SER A 227 0.26 -7.46 -9.14
C SER A 227 -1.09 -7.39 -9.86
N PRO A 228 -1.16 -7.67 -11.17
CA PRO A 228 -2.40 -7.66 -11.92
C PRO A 228 -3.42 -8.64 -11.33
N ALA A 229 -4.63 -8.16 -11.04
CA ALA A 229 -5.67 -8.96 -10.36
C ALA A 229 -6.03 -10.25 -11.14
N VAL A 230 -6.06 -10.18 -12.48
CA VAL A 230 -6.34 -11.34 -13.33
C VAL A 230 -5.30 -12.45 -13.17
N ASP A 231 -4.02 -12.08 -13.02
CA ASP A 231 -2.93 -13.03 -12.81
C ASP A 231 -3.02 -13.67 -11.41
N LEU A 232 -3.33 -12.86 -10.39
CA LEU A 232 -3.47 -13.35 -9.02
C LEU A 232 -4.65 -14.32 -8.88
N LEU A 233 -5.80 -13.99 -9.47
CA LEU A 233 -6.99 -14.86 -9.44
C LEU A 233 -6.70 -16.20 -10.11
N LYS A 234 -6.07 -16.19 -11.29
CA LYS A 234 -5.68 -17.41 -11.99
C LYS A 234 -4.72 -18.27 -11.17
N LEU A 235 -3.73 -17.66 -10.51
CA LEU A 235 -2.78 -18.38 -9.66
C LEU A 235 -3.42 -18.96 -8.39
N LEU A 236 -4.46 -18.32 -7.84
CA LEU A 236 -5.28 -18.87 -6.76
C LEU A 236 -6.08 -20.10 -7.24
N GLU A 237 -6.76 -20.00 -8.38
CA GLU A 237 -7.53 -21.10 -8.98
C GLU A 237 -6.66 -22.33 -9.26
N GLU A 238 -5.42 -22.12 -9.71
CA GLU A 238 -4.44 -23.18 -9.96
C GLU A 238 -3.81 -23.73 -8.67
N GLY A 239 -4.08 -23.14 -7.51
CA GLY A 239 -3.45 -23.48 -6.24
C GLY A 239 -1.93 -23.20 -6.19
N GLN A 240 -1.44 -22.32 -7.06
CA GLN A 240 -0.08 -21.82 -7.01
C GLN A 240 0.08 -20.84 -5.84
N LEU A 241 -0.90 -19.96 -5.63
CA LEU A 241 -1.05 -19.17 -4.42
C LEU A 241 -2.05 -19.87 -3.48
N ALA A 242 -1.71 -20.03 -2.22
CA ALA A 242 -2.63 -20.50 -1.20
C ALA A 242 -3.58 -19.41 -0.74
N ALA A 243 -3.12 -18.17 -0.70
CA ALA A 243 -3.89 -17.03 -0.24
C ALA A 243 -3.27 -15.68 -0.69
N LEU A 244 -4.11 -14.64 -0.68
CA LEU A 244 -3.75 -13.26 -0.99
C LEU A 244 -4.09 -12.34 0.18
N GLY A 245 -3.15 -11.47 0.56
CA GLY A 245 -3.37 -10.35 1.47
C GLY A 245 -3.10 -9.03 0.75
N MET A 246 -4.12 -8.26 0.50
CA MET A 246 -4.04 -7.04 -0.31
C MET A 246 -4.46 -5.83 0.50
N ASP A 247 -3.54 -4.90 0.72
CA ASP A 247 -3.80 -3.58 1.31
C ASP A 247 -4.04 -2.52 0.24
N VAL A 248 -3.71 -2.84 -1.02
CA VAL A 248 -3.78 -1.96 -2.19
C VAL A 248 -4.31 -2.73 -3.39
N TYR A 249 -5.03 -2.04 -4.28
CA TYR A 249 -5.64 -2.65 -5.46
C TYR A 249 -5.27 -1.88 -6.72
N ASN A 250 -5.17 -2.56 -7.84
CA ASN A 250 -5.05 -1.89 -9.13
C ASN A 250 -6.40 -1.19 -9.43
N ARG A 251 -6.34 0.08 -9.87
CA ARG A 251 -7.53 0.90 -10.18
C ARG A 251 -8.46 1.13 -8.97
N GLU A 252 -7.91 1.36 -7.77
CA GLU A 252 -8.67 1.56 -6.52
C GLU A 252 -9.82 2.57 -6.64
N SER A 253 -9.62 3.66 -7.38
CA SER A 253 -10.67 4.68 -7.58
C SER A 253 -11.90 4.16 -8.32
N GLU A 254 -11.71 3.20 -9.25
CA GLU A 254 -12.81 2.58 -10.00
C GLU A 254 -13.51 1.52 -9.13
N LEU A 255 -12.73 0.75 -8.38
CA LEU A 255 -13.25 -0.20 -7.41
C LEU A 255 -14.12 0.53 -6.36
N ALA A 256 -13.60 1.61 -5.78
CA ALA A 256 -14.34 2.42 -4.81
C ALA A 256 -15.62 3.04 -5.41
N ALA A 257 -15.58 3.52 -6.65
CA ALA A 257 -16.76 4.02 -7.35
C ALA A 257 -17.81 2.92 -7.55
N GLY A 258 -17.39 1.70 -7.91
CA GLY A 258 -18.25 0.53 -8.06
C GLY A 258 -18.99 0.19 -6.76
N PHE A 259 -18.29 0.13 -5.64
CA PHE A 259 -18.89 -0.13 -4.33
C PHE A 259 -19.84 0.99 -3.85
N ARG A 260 -19.57 2.25 -4.18
CA ARG A 260 -20.42 3.38 -3.81
C ARG A 260 -21.69 3.48 -4.64
N SER A 261 -21.71 2.98 -5.87
CA SER A 261 -22.84 3.04 -6.80
C SER A 261 -23.66 1.75 -6.87
N GLY A 262 -23.23 0.66 -6.24
CA GLY A 262 -23.94 -0.62 -6.22
C GLY A 262 -25.14 -0.63 -5.30
N PRO A 263 -26.20 -1.45 -5.62
CA PRO A 263 -27.40 -1.57 -4.81
C PRO A 263 -27.17 -2.23 -3.45
N ASP A 264 -26.09 -3.00 -3.29
CA ASP A 264 -25.75 -3.69 -2.05
C ASP A 264 -24.64 -2.90 -1.32
N ARG A 265 -25.07 -1.97 -0.46
CA ARG A 265 -24.19 -1.44 0.59
C ARG A 265 -24.24 -2.41 1.76
N PRO A 266 -23.08 -2.86 2.31
CA PRO A 266 -23.05 -3.56 3.57
C PRO A 266 -23.53 -2.69 4.72
#